data_dd5fb5841accd7c116b8cafa0c216126
#
_entry.id   dd5fb5841accd7c116b8cafa0c216126
#
_cell.length_a   1.000
_cell.length_b   1.000
_cell.length_c   1.000
_cell.angle_alpha   90.00
_cell.angle_beta   90.00
_cell.angle_gamma   90.00
#
_symmetry.space_group_name_H-M   'P 1'
#
loop_
_entity.id
_entity.type
_entity.pdbx_description
1 polymer ?
#
loop_
_entity_poly.entity_id
_entity_poly.type
_entity_poly.pdbx_seq_one_letter_code
_entity_poly.pdbx_strand_id
1 'polypeptide(L)'
;MKKQNFLPILLGFILAIGLSSCEDKVIQEVTYEANVPVYMSYDELYGSIEYSKTSEILENPGKIYYYKNFLFIGERTKGVHIFDNANPRSPQKVGFLNIPGNNDIAIRGNHLYADCFTDLLVFSLGDLKNMEMVKRIEDVFEYTIPEYDYAYPLAEIDESKGIVIGFTLETITEVRDVNQQYYPMYYPVEGDLMFASTSSEASFGGGFS
;
A
#
# COMPACT_ATOMS: atom_id res chain seq x y z
N MET A 1 -23.29 -27.49 -72.31
CA MET A 1 -22.33 -27.01 -71.29
C MET A 1 -22.85 -25.67 -70.74
N LYS A 2 -23.39 -25.61 -69.49
CA LYS A 2 -23.89 -24.37 -68.89
C LYS A 2 -22.67 -23.61 -68.32
N LYS A 3 -22.41 -22.39 -68.83
CA LYS A 3 -21.43 -21.48 -68.23
C LYS A 3 -22.01 -21.00 -66.91
N GLN A 4 -21.42 -21.47 -65.77
CA GLN A 4 -21.73 -20.95 -64.43
C GLN A 4 -21.09 -19.56 -64.29
N ASN A 5 -21.92 -18.56 -64.04
CA ASN A 5 -21.48 -17.19 -63.81
C ASN A 5 -20.87 -17.09 -62.41
N PHE A 6 -19.55 -17.19 -62.28
CA PHE A 6 -18.81 -16.99 -61.01
C PHE A 6 -18.65 -15.52 -60.61
N LEU A 7 -18.99 -14.60 -61.52
CA LEU A 7 -18.77 -13.17 -61.35
C LEU A 7 -19.51 -12.55 -60.13
N PRO A 8 -20.78 -12.88 -59.80
CA PRO A 8 -21.48 -12.30 -58.66
C PRO A 8 -20.94 -12.82 -57.31
N ILE A 9 -20.40 -14.03 -57.23
CA ILE A 9 -19.81 -14.61 -56.00
C ILE A 9 -18.50 -13.93 -55.67
N LEU A 10 -17.68 -13.64 -56.69
CA LEU A 10 -16.41 -12.95 -56.53
C LEU A 10 -16.62 -11.49 -56.06
N LEU A 11 -17.64 -10.80 -56.58
CA LEU A 11 -17.98 -9.41 -56.21
C LEU A 11 -18.50 -9.33 -54.75
N GLY A 12 -19.28 -10.33 -54.29
CA GLY A 12 -19.73 -10.43 -52.91
C GLY A 12 -18.60 -10.67 -51.89
N PHE A 13 -17.59 -11.43 -52.30
CA PHE A 13 -16.45 -11.71 -51.44
C PHE A 13 -15.50 -10.50 -51.26
N ILE A 14 -15.35 -9.68 -52.32
CA ILE A 14 -14.55 -8.43 -52.25
C ILE A 14 -15.22 -7.37 -51.37
N LEU A 15 -16.59 -7.31 -51.37
CA LEU A 15 -17.35 -6.36 -50.53
C LEU A 15 -17.29 -6.72 -49.02
N ALA A 16 -17.13 -8.00 -48.69
CA ALA A 16 -17.04 -8.46 -47.30
C ALA A 16 -15.70 -8.15 -46.62
N ILE A 17 -14.63 -7.90 -47.36
CA ILE A 17 -13.28 -7.61 -46.83
C ILE A 17 -13.13 -6.12 -46.46
N GLY A 18 -14.00 -5.24 -46.98
CA GLY A 18 -13.92 -3.78 -46.75
C GLY A 18 -14.47 -3.27 -45.41
N LEU A 19 -14.99 -4.15 -44.52
CA LEU A 19 -15.63 -3.76 -43.27
C LEU A 19 -14.74 -4.04 -42.02
N SER A 20 -13.46 -4.23 -42.17
CA SER A 20 -12.55 -4.15 -41.03
C SER A 20 -12.42 -2.68 -40.65
N SER A 21 -13.35 -2.21 -39.80
CA SER A 21 -13.22 -0.94 -39.08
C SER A 21 -11.96 -1.03 -38.22
N CYS A 22 -10.93 -0.29 -38.61
CA CYS A 22 -9.90 0.08 -37.67
C CYS A 22 -10.54 0.99 -36.64
N GLU A 23 -10.66 0.57 -35.41
CA GLU A 23 -10.86 1.49 -34.29
C GLU A 23 -9.63 2.39 -34.21
N ASP A 24 -9.78 3.63 -34.66
CA ASP A 24 -8.73 4.64 -34.50
C ASP A 24 -8.61 4.94 -33.00
N LYS A 25 -7.53 4.45 -32.39
CA LYS A 25 -7.17 4.83 -31.03
C LYS A 25 -6.78 6.29 -31.03
N VAL A 26 -7.57 7.12 -30.36
CA VAL A 26 -7.23 8.53 -30.16
C VAL A 26 -6.39 8.63 -28.90
N ILE A 27 -5.09 8.77 -29.09
CA ILE A 27 -4.11 8.86 -28.01
C ILE A 27 -3.96 10.32 -27.61
N GLN A 28 -4.12 10.61 -26.33
CA GLN A 28 -3.93 11.94 -25.73
C GLN A 28 -2.91 11.86 -24.60
N GLU A 29 -2.04 12.86 -24.55
CA GLU A 29 -1.16 13.11 -23.41
C GLU A 29 -1.95 13.90 -22.36
N VAL A 30 -2.03 13.35 -21.14
CA VAL A 30 -2.73 13.96 -20.00
C VAL A 30 -1.74 14.18 -18.89
N THR A 31 -1.65 15.42 -18.40
CA THR A 31 -0.79 15.81 -17.28
C THR A 31 -1.66 16.17 -16.07
N TYR A 32 -1.34 15.61 -14.91
CA TYR A 32 -2.08 15.86 -13.67
C TYR A 32 -1.20 15.61 -12.45
N GLU A 33 -1.62 16.13 -11.28
CA GLU A 33 -0.96 15.84 -10.01
C GLU A 33 -1.51 14.52 -9.41
N ALA A 34 -0.62 13.69 -8.87
CA ALA A 34 -0.97 12.42 -8.26
C ALA A 34 -0.10 12.13 -7.03
N ASN A 35 -0.61 11.30 -6.13
CA ASN A 35 0.16 10.70 -5.07
C ASN A 35 1.05 9.59 -5.66
N VAL A 36 2.34 9.86 -5.77
CA VAL A 36 3.33 8.92 -6.28
C VAL A 36 3.89 8.10 -5.11
N PRO A 37 3.85 6.76 -5.16
CA PRO A 37 4.31 5.93 -4.06
C PRO A 37 5.82 6.02 -3.86
N VAL A 38 6.23 6.17 -2.60
CA VAL A 38 7.62 6.07 -2.14
C VAL A 38 7.85 4.65 -1.64
N TYR A 39 8.82 3.96 -2.24
CA TYR A 39 9.11 2.57 -1.92
C TYR A 39 10.32 2.42 -1.02
N MET A 40 10.29 1.38 -0.20
CA MET A 40 11.44 0.80 0.49
C MET A 40 11.58 -0.65 0.03
N SER A 41 12.76 -1.04 -0.41
CA SER A 41 13.00 -2.44 -0.76
C SER A 41 12.94 -3.33 0.50
N TYR A 42 12.62 -4.61 0.33
CA TYR A 42 12.58 -5.53 1.47
C TYR A 42 13.96 -5.71 2.13
N ASP A 43 15.05 -5.65 1.36
CA ASP A 43 16.40 -5.72 1.90
C ASP A 43 16.72 -4.51 2.79
N GLU A 44 16.32 -3.30 2.37
CA GLU A 44 16.45 -2.09 3.17
C GLU A 44 15.58 -2.15 4.42
N LEU A 45 14.31 -2.60 4.28
CA LEU A 45 13.39 -2.74 5.40
C LEU A 45 13.98 -3.63 6.49
N TYR A 46 14.39 -4.83 6.12
CA TYR A 46 14.91 -5.80 7.10
C TYR A 46 16.30 -5.44 7.62
N GLY A 47 17.13 -4.81 6.79
CA GLY A 47 18.43 -4.28 7.20
C GLY A 47 18.34 -3.09 8.15
N SER A 48 17.22 -2.38 8.17
CA SER A 48 17.00 -1.23 9.05
C SER A 48 16.48 -1.59 10.44
N ILE A 49 16.02 -2.84 10.66
CA ILE A 49 15.48 -3.29 11.95
C ILE A 49 16.63 -3.53 12.92
N GLU A 50 16.85 -2.56 13.79
CA GLU A 50 17.96 -2.62 14.74
C GLU A 50 17.64 -1.96 16.09
N TYR A 51 18.35 -2.40 17.14
CA TYR A 51 18.35 -1.72 18.42
C TYR A 51 19.48 -0.70 18.47
N SER A 52 19.15 0.54 18.80
CA SER A 52 20.10 1.65 18.93
C SER A 52 20.05 2.29 20.32
N LYS A 53 21.21 2.69 20.83
CA LYS A 53 21.33 3.51 22.04
C LYS A 53 21.21 5.00 21.75
N THR A 54 21.10 5.38 20.47
CA THR A 54 20.94 6.78 20.07
C THR A 54 19.59 7.34 20.53
N SER A 55 19.59 8.63 20.77
CA SER A 55 18.41 9.32 21.28
C SER A 55 17.52 9.77 20.12
N GLU A 56 16.66 8.86 19.65
CA GLU A 56 15.51 9.32 18.83
C GLU A 56 14.58 10.17 19.68
N ILE A 57 14.02 11.23 19.09
CA ILE A 57 13.05 12.09 19.75
C ILE A 57 11.68 11.41 19.69
N LEU A 58 10.92 11.44 20.80
CA LEU A 58 9.54 10.98 20.83
C LEU A 58 8.65 12.08 20.27
N GLU A 59 8.12 11.89 19.06
CA GLU A 59 7.32 12.88 18.32
C GLU A 59 5.85 12.48 18.20
N ASN A 60 5.61 11.22 17.85
CA ASN A 60 4.26 10.71 17.59
C ASN A 60 3.99 9.43 18.41
N PRO A 61 3.79 9.57 19.73
CA PRO A 61 3.63 8.42 20.62
C PRO A 61 2.37 7.62 20.30
N GLY A 62 2.56 6.32 20.22
CA GLY A 62 1.51 5.33 20.09
C GLY A 62 1.21 4.64 21.43
N LYS A 63 1.15 3.31 21.38
CA LYS A 63 0.88 2.47 22.55
C LYS A 63 2.00 2.53 23.56
N ILE A 64 1.64 2.57 24.86
CA ILE A 64 2.56 2.51 25.99
C ILE A 64 2.37 1.15 26.68
N TYR A 65 3.48 0.45 26.90
CA TYR A 65 3.48 -0.81 27.62
C TYR A 65 4.43 -0.75 28.80
N TYR A 66 3.96 -1.10 29.99
CA TYR A 66 4.79 -1.21 31.19
C TYR A 66 5.17 -2.67 31.44
N TYR A 67 6.46 -2.93 31.55
CA TYR A 67 6.99 -4.27 31.82
C TYR A 67 8.15 -4.21 32.79
N LYS A 68 7.99 -4.88 33.95
CA LYS A 68 8.94 -4.77 35.06
C LYS A 68 9.12 -3.29 35.46
N ASN A 69 10.32 -2.75 35.34
CA ASN A 69 10.59 -1.33 35.63
C ASN A 69 10.87 -0.53 34.34
N PHE A 70 10.39 -0.99 33.19
CA PHE A 70 10.61 -0.34 31.90
C PHE A 70 9.30 0.11 31.28
N LEU A 71 9.35 1.25 30.58
CA LEU A 71 8.31 1.71 29.70
C LEU A 71 8.76 1.48 28.25
N PHE A 72 7.89 0.85 27.48
CA PHE A 72 7.99 0.72 26.04
C PHE A 72 6.94 1.64 25.44
N ILE A 73 7.38 2.61 24.64
CA ILE A 73 6.52 3.60 24.03
C ILE A 73 6.69 3.49 22.53
N GLY A 74 5.62 3.07 21.84
CA GLY A 74 5.58 3.04 20.39
C GLY A 74 5.75 4.45 19.83
N GLU A 75 6.58 4.60 18.82
CA GLU A 75 6.66 5.75 17.93
C GLU A 75 6.05 5.32 16.61
N ARG A 76 4.88 5.88 16.27
CA ARG A 76 4.09 5.44 15.11
C ARG A 76 4.92 5.42 13.85
N THR A 77 4.87 4.31 13.13
CA THR A 77 5.59 3.99 11.88
C THR A 77 7.11 3.93 11.98
N LYS A 78 7.69 4.22 13.16
CA LYS A 78 9.15 4.28 13.34
C LYS A 78 9.72 3.17 14.24
N GLY A 79 8.96 2.75 15.30
CA GLY A 79 9.45 1.72 16.23
C GLY A 79 9.12 1.95 17.70
N VAL A 80 10.04 1.62 18.61
CA VAL A 80 9.74 1.56 20.04
C VAL A 80 10.85 2.21 20.88
N HIS A 81 10.50 3.22 21.66
CA HIS A 81 11.35 3.79 22.68
C HIS A 81 11.31 2.94 23.95
N ILE A 82 12.48 2.75 24.57
CA ILE A 82 12.61 2.01 25.81
C ILE A 82 13.18 2.95 26.88
N PHE A 83 12.47 3.04 28.02
CA PHE A 83 12.89 3.84 29.17
C PHE A 83 12.99 2.97 30.41
N ASP A 84 14.08 3.12 31.18
CA ASP A 84 14.15 2.66 32.55
C ASP A 84 13.29 3.58 33.44
N ASN A 85 12.28 3.02 34.05
CA ASN A 85 11.30 3.69 34.90
C ASN A 85 11.43 3.25 36.37
N ALA A 86 12.61 2.78 36.79
CA ALA A 86 12.85 2.45 38.20
C ALA A 86 12.61 3.67 39.12
N ASN A 87 12.87 4.88 38.61
CA ASN A 87 12.44 6.12 39.22
C ASN A 87 11.38 6.81 38.35
N PRO A 88 10.05 6.66 38.65
CA PRO A 88 8.99 7.23 37.85
C PRO A 88 8.98 8.76 37.75
N ARG A 89 9.69 9.46 38.67
CA ARG A 89 9.83 10.92 38.61
C ARG A 89 10.86 11.39 37.57
N SER A 90 11.74 10.47 37.14
CA SER A 90 12.81 10.75 36.18
C SER A 90 13.16 9.50 35.38
N PRO A 91 12.28 9.07 34.46
CA PRO A 91 12.55 7.95 33.58
C PRO A 91 13.80 8.24 32.74
N GLN A 92 14.64 7.23 32.53
CA GLN A 92 15.87 7.36 31.75
C GLN A 92 15.74 6.57 30.44
N LYS A 93 16.04 7.21 29.32
CA LYS A 93 16.02 6.53 28.03
C LYS A 93 17.14 5.48 27.99
N VAL A 94 16.77 4.25 27.59
CA VAL A 94 17.68 3.11 27.47
C VAL A 94 18.09 2.91 26.03
N GLY A 95 17.13 3.05 25.10
CA GLY A 95 17.37 2.89 23.68
C GLY A 95 16.12 3.06 22.84
N PHE A 96 16.30 2.80 21.55
CA PHE A 96 15.27 2.81 20.54
C PHE A 96 15.40 1.55 19.68
N LEU A 97 14.30 0.87 19.45
CA LEU A 97 14.19 -0.24 18.53
C LEU A 97 13.58 0.27 17.25
N ASN A 98 14.38 0.41 16.20
CA ASN A 98 13.93 0.85 14.90
C ASN A 98 13.14 -0.26 14.22
N ILE A 99 11.86 0.00 13.92
CA ILE A 99 10.97 -0.93 13.23
C ILE A 99 10.08 -0.11 12.29
N PRO A 100 10.46 0.05 11.02
CA PRO A 100 9.64 0.77 10.06
C PRO A 100 8.23 0.15 9.97
N GLY A 101 7.21 1.00 9.87
CA GLY A 101 5.81 0.57 9.79
C GLY A 101 5.21 0.07 11.11
N ASN A 102 5.92 0.16 12.25
CA ASN A 102 5.39 -0.26 13.55
C ASN A 102 4.27 0.65 14.03
N ASN A 103 3.11 0.07 14.37
CA ASN A 103 1.97 0.77 14.94
C ASN A 103 1.54 0.21 16.29
N ASP A 104 1.75 -1.08 16.52
CA ASP A 104 1.34 -1.74 17.77
C ASP A 104 2.43 -2.64 18.35
N ILE A 105 2.42 -2.74 19.68
CA ILE A 105 3.32 -3.59 20.44
C ILE A 105 2.56 -4.38 21.50
N ALA A 106 3.07 -5.57 21.81
CA ALA A 106 2.60 -6.37 22.92
C ALA A 106 3.77 -7.05 23.63
N ILE A 107 3.65 -7.28 24.93
CA ILE A 107 4.64 -8.04 25.70
C ILE A 107 3.96 -9.27 26.29
N ARG A 108 4.56 -10.43 26.07
CA ARG A 108 4.13 -11.68 26.71
C ARG A 108 5.35 -12.49 27.14
N GLY A 109 5.36 -12.87 28.41
CA GLY A 109 6.52 -13.55 29.00
C GLY A 109 7.77 -12.67 28.95
N ASN A 110 8.80 -13.13 28.29
CA ASN A 110 10.06 -12.39 28.12
C ASN A 110 10.31 -11.98 26.65
N HIS A 111 9.21 -11.71 25.91
CA HIS A 111 9.28 -11.31 24.51
C HIS A 111 8.41 -10.08 24.24
N LEU A 112 8.95 -9.18 23.44
CA LEU A 112 8.24 -8.09 22.79
C LEU A 112 7.80 -8.57 21.39
N TYR A 113 6.56 -8.35 21.08
CA TYR A 113 5.95 -8.55 19.77
C TYR A 113 5.64 -7.17 19.18
N ALA A 114 6.03 -6.95 17.96
CA ALA A 114 5.83 -5.70 17.25
C ALA A 114 5.44 -5.99 15.80
N ASP A 115 4.47 -5.27 15.28
CA ASP A 115 4.18 -5.30 13.85
C ASP A 115 5.27 -4.56 13.05
N CYS A 116 5.45 -4.97 11.80
CA CYS A 116 6.30 -4.33 10.82
C CYS A 116 5.61 -4.50 9.45
N PHE A 117 4.72 -3.58 9.12
CA PHE A 117 3.79 -3.70 7.98
C PHE A 117 2.98 -5.00 8.06
N THR A 118 3.26 -5.98 7.20
CA THR A 118 2.58 -7.27 7.18
C THR A 118 3.14 -8.29 8.16
N ASP A 119 4.34 -8.06 8.68
CA ASP A 119 5.08 -9.02 9.48
C ASP A 119 4.91 -8.82 10.98
N LEU A 120 5.07 -9.91 11.72
CA LEU A 120 5.18 -9.90 13.18
C LEU A 120 6.61 -10.20 13.60
N LEU A 121 7.24 -9.24 14.24
CA LEU A 121 8.58 -9.37 14.78
C LEU A 121 8.54 -9.73 16.26
N VAL A 122 9.49 -10.56 16.70
CA VAL A 122 9.62 -11.01 18.10
C VAL A 122 11.02 -10.71 18.58
N PHE A 123 11.13 -9.93 19.64
CA PHE A 123 12.39 -9.56 20.26
C PHE A 123 12.52 -10.17 21.66
N SER A 124 13.73 -10.57 22.03
CA SER A 124 14.03 -11.02 23.40
C SER A 124 14.14 -9.83 24.35
N LEU A 125 13.48 -9.92 25.51
CA LEU A 125 13.62 -8.97 26.63
C LEU A 125 14.62 -9.44 27.70
N GLY A 126 15.49 -10.39 27.35
CA GLY A 126 16.53 -10.91 28.25
C GLY A 126 17.60 -9.86 28.55
N ASP A 127 18.01 -9.09 27.55
CA ASP A 127 18.90 -7.93 27.69
C ASP A 127 18.24 -6.70 27.03
N LEU A 128 17.72 -5.79 27.87
CA LEU A 128 17.06 -4.57 27.41
C LEU A 128 18.03 -3.49 26.93
N LYS A 129 19.33 -3.71 27.07
CA LYS A 129 20.39 -2.81 26.58
C LYS A 129 20.98 -3.27 25.25
N ASN A 130 20.59 -4.46 24.79
CA ASN A 130 21.00 -5.04 23.53
C ASN A 130 19.91 -6.02 23.07
N MET A 131 18.76 -5.47 22.65
CA MET A 131 17.61 -6.28 22.23
C MET A 131 17.89 -6.92 20.88
N GLU A 132 17.64 -8.22 20.79
CA GLU A 132 17.84 -9.01 19.58
C GLU A 132 16.50 -9.53 19.06
N MET A 133 16.31 -9.47 17.74
CA MET A 133 15.19 -10.11 17.08
C MET A 133 15.41 -11.62 17.08
N VAL A 134 14.51 -12.36 17.71
CA VAL A 134 14.60 -13.84 17.82
C VAL A 134 13.74 -14.55 16.79
N LYS A 135 12.74 -13.87 16.22
CA LYS A 135 11.86 -14.43 15.20
C LYS A 135 11.19 -13.33 14.38
N ARG A 136 11.00 -13.61 13.10
CA ARG A 136 10.09 -12.92 12.19
C ARG A 136 9.07 -13.91 11.68
N ILE A 137 7.81 -13.52 11.66
CA ILE A 137 6.71 -14.28 11.08
C ILE A 137 6.14 -13.41 9.98
N GLU A 138 6.25 -13.89 8.76
CA GLU A 138 5.85 -13.14 7.56
C GLU A 138 4.34 -13.21 7.34
N ASP A 139 3.77 -12.18 6.72
CA ASP A 139 2.38 -12.11 6.26
C ASP A 139 1.33 -12.44 7.33
N VAL A 140 1.51 -11.90 8.55
CA VAL A 140 0.56 -12.07 9.67
C VAL A 140 -0.58 -11.07 9.59
N PHE A 141 -0.30 -9.87 9.08
CA PHE A 141 -1.24 -8.75 9.01
C PHE A 141 -1.55 -8.40 7.56
N GLU A 142 -2.77 -7.89 7.33
CA GLU A 142 -3.11 -7.31 6.04
C GLU A 142 -2.30 -6.03 5.83
N TYR A 143 -1.80 -5.85 4.60
CA TYR A 143 -1.07 -4.65 4.25
C TYR A 143 -2.04 -3.47 4.15
N THR A 144 -1.73 -2.41 4.88
CA THR A 144 -2.46 -1.14 4.80
C THR A 144 -1.54 -0.09 4.20
N ILE A 145 -1.96 0.52 3.10
CA ILE A 145 -1.18 1.60 2.48
C ILE A 145 -1.09 2.80 3.44
N PRO A 146 0.05 3.52 3.43
CA PRO A 146 0.20 4.75 4.21
C PRO A 146 -0.83 5.83 3.85
N GLU A 147 -0.99 6.80 4.75
CA GLU A 147 -1.83 7.97 4.49
C GLU A 147 -1.32 8.74 3.26
N TYR A 148 -2.26 9.25 2.45
CA TYR A 148 -2.00 10.04 1.26
C TYR A 148 -3.03 11.18 1.15
N ASP A 149 -2.81 12.15 0.26
CA ASP A 149 -3.76 13.25 0.05
C ASP A 149 -4.93 12.79 -0.83
N TYR A 150 -6.10 12.62 -0.24
CA TYR A 150 -7.32 12.16 -0.91
C TYR A 150 -7.86 13.12 -1.98
N ALA A 151 -7.33 14.35 -2.07
CA ALA A 151 -7.70 15.30 -3.12
C ALA A 151 -7.10 14.91 -4.50
N TYR A 152 -6.10 14.02 -4.51
CA TYR A 152 -5.37 13.61 -5.71
C TYR A 152 -5.43 12.09 -5.90
N PRO A 153 -5.47 11.63 -7.16
CA PRO A 153 -5.45 10.20 -7.46
C PRO A 153 -4.13 9.55 -7.03
N LEU A 154 -4.16 8.24 -6.83
CA LEU A 154 -2.96 7.43 -6.65
C LEU A 154 -2.36 7.08 -8.01
N ALA A 155 -1.05 7.23 -8.13
CA ALA A 155 -0.31 6.63 -9.23
C ALA A 155 -0.25 5.10 -9.06
N GLU A 156 0.06 4.39 -10.13
CA GLU A 156 0.15 2.93 -10.13
C GLU A 156 1.18 2.45 -9.09
N ILE A 157 0.76 1.48 -8.26
CA ILE A 157 1.63 0.84 -7.27
C ILE A 157 2.29 -0.37 -7.91
N ASP A 158 3.61 -0.36 -7.98
CA ASP A 158 4.44 -1.46 -8.47
C ASP A 158 5.02 -2.26 -7.29
N GLU A 159 4.36 -3.35 -6.91
CA GLU A 159 4.74 -4.20 -5.79
C GLU A 159 6.15 -4.83 -5.96
N SER A 160 6.68 -4.88 -7.18
CA SER A 160 8.03 -5.40 -7.43
C SER A 160 9.14 -4.50 -6.87
N LYS A 161 8.82 -3.22 -6.56
CA LYS A 161 9.76 -2.26 -5.98
C LYS A 161 9.91 -2.37 -4.46
N GLY A 162 9.10 -3.19 -3.82
CA GLY A 162 9.08 -3.35 -2.37
C GLY A 162 7.80 -2.81 -1.73
N ILE A 163 7.90 -2.40 -0.48
CA ILE A 163 6.76 -1.91 0.29
C ILE A 163 6.62 -0.38 0.13
N VAL A 164 5.38 0.10 0.00
CA VAL A 164 5.12 1.56 -0.03
C VAL A 164 5.20 2.10 1.40
N ILE A 165 6.08 3.07 1.62
CA ILE A 165 6.30 3.68 2.95
C ILE A 165 5.68 5.07 3.08
N GLY A 166 5.14 5.61 2.00
CA GLY A 166 4.50 6.93 1.93
C GLY A 166 4.19 7.33 0.50
N PHE A 167 3.75 8.56 0.32
CA PHE A 167 3.44 9.14 -0.97
C PHE A 167 4.02 10.55 -1.06
N THR A 168 4.42 10.95 -2.28
CA THR A 168 4.76 12.33 -2.63
C THR A 168 3.78 12.84 -3.68
N LEU A 169 3.40 14.12 -3.59
CA LEU A 169 2.57 14.74 -4.62
C LEU A 169 3.49 15.17 -5.77
N GLU A 170 3.28 14.60 -6.95
CA GLU A 170 4.08 14.87 -8.14
C GLU A 170 3.17 15.05 -9.35
N THR A 171 3.66 15.88 -10.31
CA THR A 171 3.03 16.01 -11.62
C THR A 171 3.46 14.84 -12.50
N ILE A 172 2.50 14.02 -12.92
CA ILE A 172 2.73 12.91 -13.85
C ILE A 172 2.09 13.19 -15.20
N THR A 173 2.70 12.63 -16.25
CA THR A 173 2.20 12.72 -17.61
C THR A 173 2.04 11.32 -18.17
N GLU A 174 0.83 11.00 -18.63
CA GLU A 174 0.49 9.70 -19.19
C GLU A 174 -0.10 9.83 -20.57
N VAL A 175 0.16 8.82 -21.39
CA VAL A 175 -0.43 8.69 -22.73
C VAL A 175 -1.63 7.77 -22.61
N ARG A 176 -2.84 8.29 -22.89
CA ARG A 176 -4.10 7.57 -22.74
C ARG A 176 -4.87 7.48 -24.03
N ASP A 177 -5.61 6.39 -24.20
CA ASP A 177 -6.65 6.29 -25.21
C ASP A 177 -7.93 6.97 -24.69
N VAL A 178 -8.35 8.07 -25.31
CA VAL A 178 -9.53 8.84 -24.88
C VAL A 178 -10.85 8.04 -25.01
N ASN A 179 -10.85 6.95 -25.77
CA ASN A 179 -12.02 6.08 -25.90
C ASN A 179 -12.13 5.07 -24.73
N GLN A 180 -11.09 4.95 -23.90
CA GLN A 180 -11.15 4.16 -22.69
C GLN A 180 -11.57 5.03 -21.52
N GLN A 181 -12.66 4.65 -20.86
CA GLN A 181 -13.11 5.33 -19.65
C GLN A 181 -12.11 5.06 -18.54
N TYR A 182 -11.35 6.11 -18.16
CA TYR A 182 -10.35 6.05 -17.11
C TYR A 182 -11.00 6.42 -15.78
N TYR A 183 -10.84 5.53 -14.82
CA TYR A 183 -11.12 5.83 -13.41
C TYR A 183 -9.78 5.91 -12.68
N PRO A 184 -9.37 7.10 -12.19
CA PRO A 184 -8.20 7.20 -11.32
C PRO A 184 -8.40 6.28 -10.12
N MET A 185 -7.35 5.57 -9.74
CA MET A 185 -7.42 4.63 -8.62
C MET A 185 -7.47 5.43 -7.31
N TYR A 186 -8.64 5.48 -6.69
CA TYR A 186 -8.82 5.97 -5.33
C TYR A 186 -9.02 4.76 -4.43
N TYR A 187 -8.16 4.59 -3.43
CA TYR A 187 -8.43 3.59 -2.40
C TYR A 187 -9.47 4.17 -1.43
N PRO A 188 -10.58 3.47 -1.17
CA PRO A 188 -11.58 3.95 -0.23
C PRO A 188 -10.95 4.01 1.18
N VAL A 189 -11.16 5.12 1.87
CA VAL A 189 -10.87 5.23 3.30
C VAL A 189 -11.79 4.29 4.06
N GLU A 190 -11.29 3.60 5.06
CA GLU A 190 -12.12 2.82 5.98
C GLU A 190 -13.21 3.73 6.59
N GLY A 191 -14.46 3.54 6.18
CA GLY A 191 -15.61 4.32 6.61
C GLY A 191 -16.55 4.76 5.50
N ASP A 192 -16.09 4.93 4.27
CA ASP A 192 -16.93 5.21 3.11
C ASP A 192 -16.96 4.02 2.17
N LEU A 193 -17.93 3.11 2.39
CA LEU A 193 -18.33 2.12 1.40
C LEU A 193 -19.04 2.82 0.25
N MET A 194 -18.31 3.59 -0.54
CA MET A 194 -18.75 3.98 -1.87
C MET A 194 -18.50 2.77 -2.78
N PHE A 195 -19.57 2.07 -3.04
CA PHE A 195 -19.61 1.00 -4.02
C PHE A 195 -19.00 1.47 -5.33
N ALA A 196 -17.88 0.88 -5.72
CA ALA A 196 -17.52 0.84 -7.13
C ALA A 196 -18.63 0.07 -7.83
N SER A 197 -19.59 0.79 -8.41
CA SER A 197 -20.62 0.20 -9.24
C SER A 197 -19.92 -0.29 -10.50
N THR A 198 -19.61 -1.57 -10.55
CA THR A 198 -19.51 -2.25 -11.82
C THR A 198 -20.88 -2.09 -12.48
N SER A 199 -20.96 -1.27 -13.51
CA SER A 199 -22.15 -1.14 -14.35
C SER A 199 -22.35 -2.44 -15.12
N SER A 200 -23.03 -3.41 -14.48
CA SER A 200 -23.81 -4.40 -15.20
C SER A 200 -25.15 -3.73 -15.51
N GLU A 201 -25.43 -3.55 -16.78
CA GLU A 201 -26.71 -3.07 -17.28
C GLU A 201 -27.87 -3.84 -16.65
N ALA A 202 -28.59 -3.20 -15.74
CA ALA A 202 -29.93 -3.65 -15.36
C ALA A 202 -30.94 -2.94 -16.23
N SER A 203 -31.38 -3.62 -17.27
CA SER A 203 -32.56 -3.32 -18.05
C SER A 203 -33.78 -3.18 -17.14
N PHE A 204 -34.27 -1.96 -16.95
CA PHE A 204 -35.56 -1.69 -16.34
C PHE A 204 -36.65 -1.89 -17.40
N GLY A 205 -37.23 -3.09 -17.40
CA GLY A 205 -38.50 -3.35 -18.05
C GLY A 205 -39.64 -2.81 -17.18
N GLY A 206 -40.18 -1.66 -17.52
CA GLY A 206 -41.42 -1.14 -16.95
C GLY A 206 -42.63 -1.94 -17.41
N GLY A 207 -43.48 -2.35 -16.46
CA GLY A 207 -44.80 -2.89 -16.68
C GLY A 207 -45.74 -2.34 -15.62
N PHE A 208 -46.46 -1.31 -15.95
CA PHE A 208 -47.67 -0.90 -15.22
C PHE A 208 -48.88 -1.71 -15.70
N SER A 209 -49.59 -2.28 -14.78
CA SER A 209 -51.05 -2.49 -14.85
C SER A 209 -51.63 -2.57 -13.44
#